data_ba888b4fa104ac0520c95316be325c51
#
_entry.id   ba888b4fa104ac0520c95316be325c51
#
_cell.length_a   1.000
_cell.length_b   1.000
_cell.length_c   1.000
_cell.angle_alpha   90.00
_cell.angle_beta   90.00
_cell.angle_gamma   90.00
#
_symmetry.space_group_name_H-M   'P 1'
#
loop_
_entity.id
_entity.type
_entity.pdbx_description
1 polymer ?
#
loop_
_entity_poly.entity_id
_entity_poly.type
_entity_poly.pdbx_seq_one_letter_code
_entity_poly.pdbx_strand_id
1 'polypeptide(L)'
;MSRPKPEILLEYTNPKTYKSEQVLKAEAIYAVFYKDAPVNLRSLNTLVNYPGPKYKKVSFSNSGHAINLAEKLNALFKTNDFSVHVLTAGKKSVSY
;
A
#
# COMPACT_ATOMS: atom_id res chain seq x y z
N MET A 1 23.35 -9.12 -2.70
CA MET A 1 22.37 -10.20 -2.81
C MET A 1 21.34 -9.87 -3.87
N SER A 2 21.12 -10.78 -4.79
CA SER A 2 20.07 -10.62 -5.78
C SER A 2 18.70 -10.87 -5.13
N ARG A 3 17.69 -10.11 -5.56
CA ARG A 3 16.33 -10.36 -5.13
C ARG A 3 15.85 -11.67 -5.74
N PRO A 4 15.07 -12.49 -5.01
CA PRO A 4 14.46 -13.66 -5.62
C PRO A 4 13.54 -13.23 -6.77
N LYS A 5 13.47 -14.07 -7.79
CA LYS A 5 12.57 -13.79 -8.91
C LYS A 5 11.12 -13.84 -8.42
N PRO A 6 10.28 -12.88 -8.83
CA PRO A 6 8.87 -12.93 -8.46
C PRO A 6 8.18 -14.13 -9.12
N GLU A 7 7.25 -14.72 -8.39
CA GLU A 7 6.41 -15.78 -8.95
C GLU A 7 5.25 -15.13 -9.72
N ILE A 8 5.16 -15.43 -11.01
CA ILE A 8 4.12 -14.90 -11.89
C ILE A 8 2.92 -15.83 -11.85
N LEU A 9 1.77 -15.33 -11.41
CA LEU A 9 0.54 -16.11 -11.36
C LEU A 9 -0.24 -16.03 -12.65
N LEU A 10 -0.32 -14.85 -13.25
CA LEU A 10 -0.99 -14.61 -14.51
C LEU A 10 -0.20 -13.59 -15.32
N GLU A 11 -0.23 -13.74 -16.64
CA GLU A 11 0.43 -12.79 -17.53
C GLU A 11 -0.40 -12.60 -18.80
N TYR A 12 -0.50 -11.34 -19.23
CA TYR A 12 -1.15 -10.98 -20.48
C TYR A 12 -0.28 -9.97 -21.21
N THR A 13 0.02 -10.25 -22.48
CA THR A 13 0.78 -9.33 -23.33
C THR A 13 -0.10 -8.87 -24.47
N ASN A 14 -0.22 -7.55 -24.62
CA ASN A 14 -0.99 -6.96 -25.71
C ASN A 14 -0.21 -7.14 -27.02
N PRO A 15 -0.78 -7.81 -28.04
CA PRO A 15 -0.04 -8.09 -29.30
C PRO A 15 0.22 -6.85 -30.14
N LYS A 16 -0.47 -5.74 -29.89
CA LYS A 16 -0.29 -4.50 -30.66
C LYS A 16 0.76 -3.59 -30.06
N THR A 17 0.77 -3.42 -28.73
CA THR A 17 1.66 -2.50 -28.02
C THR A 17 2.83 -3.22 -27.37
N TYR A 18 2.79 -4.53 -27.28
CA TYR A 18 3.76 -5.39 -26.57
C TYR A 18 3.88 -5.05 -25.08
N LYS A 19 2.92 -4.33 -24.51
CA LYS A 19 2.85 -4.12 -23.08
C LYS A 19 2.35 -5.38 -22.40
N SER A 20 3.02 -5.77 -21.33
CA SER A 20 2.69 -6.97 -20.58
C SER A 20 2.20 -6.58 -19.19
N GLU A 21 1.11 -7.21 -18.77
CA GLU A 21 0.63 -7.09 -17.39
C GLU A 21 0.82 -8.42 -16.69
N GLN A 22 1.39 -8.38 -15.51
CA GLN A 22 1.71 -9.56 -14.74
C GLN A 22 1.09 -9.48 -13.36
N VAL A 23 0.47 -10.57 -12.93
CA VAL A 23 -0.01 -10.71 -11.55
C VAL A 23 1.01 -11.55 -10.82
N LEU A 24 1.64 -10.97 -9.82
CA LEU A 24 2.71 -11.59 -9.06
C LEU A 24 2.18 -12.05 -7.70
N LYS A 25 2.71 -13.17 -7.23
CA LYS A 25 2.40 -13.66 -5.89
C LYS A 25 2.98 -12.73 -4.85
N ALA A 26 2.18 -12.38 -3.84
CA ALA A 26 2.62 -11.64 -2.67
C ALA A 26 2.48 -12.54 -1.44
N GLU A 27 3.45 -12.48 -0.53
CA GLU A 27 3.38 -13.28 0.71
C GLU A 27 2.35 -12.72 1.67
N ALA A 28 2.20 -11.40 1.68
CA ALA A 28 1.29 -10.71 2.58
C ALA A 28 1.04 -9.29 2.08
N ILE A 29 0.03 -8.66 2.65
CA ILE A 29 -0.18 -7.22 2.50
C ILE A 29 0.24 -6.56 3.81
N TYR A 30 1.07 -5.53 3.71
CA TYR A 30 1.57 -4.77 4.86
C TYR A 30 0.84 -3.43 4.88
N ALA A 31 0.09 -3.19 5.94
CA ALA A 31 -0.74 -2.00 6.04
C ALA A 31 -0.35 -1.16 7.25
N VAL A 32 -0.43 0.15 7.10
CA VAL A 32 -0.19 1.07 8.21
C VAL A 32 -1.49 1.23 8.98
N PHE A 33 -1.41 0.99 10.30
CA PHE A 33 -2.53 1.12 11.22
C PHE A 33 -2.23 2.23 12.22
N TYR A 34 -3.27 2.85 12.75
CA TYR A 34 -3.18 3.84 13.81
C TYR A 34 -3.96 3.36 15.01
N LYS A 35 -3.26 3.20 16.16
CA LYS A 35 -3.85 2.64 17.38
C LYS A 35 -4.58 1.32 17.11
N ASP A 36 -3.91 0.46 16.35
CA ASP A 36 -4.39 -0.88 15.97
C ASP A 36 -5.70 -0.89 15.16
N ALA A 37 -6.04 0.23 14.52
CA ALA A 37 -7.19 0.33 13.63
C ALA A 37 -6.74 0.70 12.22
N PRO A 38 -7.42 0.19 11.18
CA PRO A 38 -7.10 0.59 9.81
C PRO A 38 -7.43 2.06 9.59
N VAL A 39 -6.62 2.72 8.75
CA VAL A 39 -6.75 4.15 8.49
C VAL A 39 -6.67 4.45 7.00
N ASN A 40 -7.08 5.66 6.66
CA ASN A 40 -6.90 6.23 5.34
C ASN A 40 -6.14 7.55 5.51
N LEU A 41 -5.33 7.91 4.52
CA LEU A 41 -4.55 9.15 4.57
C LEU A 41 -5.04 10.11 3.51
N ARG A 42 -5.22 11.36 3.94
CA ARG A 42 -5.63 12.44 3.05
C ARG A 42 -4.72 13.64 3.25
N SER A 43 -4.27 14.21 2.13
CA SER A 43 -3.47 15.43 2.13
C SER A 43 -4.25 16.54 1.45
N LEU A 44 -4.26 17.72 2.05
CA LEU A 44 -4.95 18.87 1.48
C LEU A 44 -4.21 20.15 1.85
N ASN A 45 -4.45 21.21 1.07
CA ASN A 45 -3.94 22.53 1.36
C ASN A 45 -5.05 23.33 2.01
N THR A 46 -4.86 23.80 3.24
CA THR A 46 -5.89 24.51 4.00
C THR A 46 -6.07 25.95 3.57
N LEU A 47 -5.16 26.49 2.75
CA LEU A 47 -5.22 27.89 2.30
C LEU A 47 -5.91 28.06 0.96
N VAL A 48 -5.94 27.01 0.15
CA VAL A 48 -6.54 27.06 -1.18
C VAL A 48 -7.41 25.82 -1.40
N ASN A 49 -8.43 25.98 -2.23
CA ASN A 49 -9.37 24.89 -2.52
C ASN A 49 -8.94 24.04 -3.73
N TYR A 50 -7.89 24.45 -4.41
CA TYR A 50 -7.43 23.76 -5.61
C TYR A 50 -5.92 23.54 -5.55
N PRO A 51 -5.42 22.36 -5.87
CA PRO A 51 -6.21 21.15 -6.14
C PRO A 51 -6.92 20.65 -4.88
N GLY A 52 -7.96 19.82 -5.04
CA GLY A 52 -8.69 19.24 -3.93
C GLY A 52 -7.85 18.26 -3.11
N PRO A 53 -8.43 17.61 -2.10
CA PRO A 53 -7.70 16.66 -1.28
C PRO A 53 -7.21 15.46 -2.09
N LYS A 54 -6.04 14.96 -1.73
CA LYS A 54 -5.44 13.78 -2.33
C LYS A 54 -5.29 12.67 -1.29
N TYR A 55 -5.58 11.45 -1.68
CA TYR A 55 -5.46 10.29 -0.81
C TYR A 55 -4.17 9.54 -1.10
N LYS A 56 -3.53 9.06 -0.05
CA LYS A 56 -2.28 8.31 -0.15
C LYS A 56 -2.52 6.84 0.15
N LYS A 57 -1.76 6.00 -0.50
CA LYS A 57 -1.80 4.55 -0.29
C LYS A 57 -1.26 4.21 1.10
N VAL A 58 -1.95 3.33 1.81
CA VAL A 58 -1.55 2.89 3.16
C VAL A 58 -1.28 1.39 3.25
N SER A 59 -1.45 0.65 2.16
CA SER A 59 -1.19 -0.78 2.13
C SER A 59 -0.26 -1.13 0.97
N PHE A 60 0.63 -2.08 1.20
CA PHE A 60 1.69 -2.43 0.26
C PHE A 60 1.95 -3.92 0.29
N SER A 61 2.41 -4.47 -0.84
CA SER A 61 2.91 -5.85 -0.87
C SER A 61 4.36 -5.96 -0.40
N ASN A 62 5.01 -4.85 -0.11
CA ASN A 62 6.39 -4.78 0.36
C ASN A 62 6.43 -4.16 1.76
N SER A 63 7.01 -4.89 2.72
CA SER A 63 7.08 -4.42 4.11
C SER A 63 7.90 -3.14 4.26
N GLY A 64 8.95 -2.96 3.47
CA GLY A 64 9.81 -1.77 3.54
C GLY A 64 9.05 -0.49 3.29
N HIS A 65 8.15 -0.48 2.31
CA HIS A 65 7.34 0.70 2.02
C HIS A 65 6.38 1.04 3.17
N ALA A 66 5.78 0.02 3.77
CA ALA A 66 4.87 0.22 4.90
C ALA A 66 5.61 0.75 6.13
N ILE A 67 6.77 0.18 6.43
CA ILE A 67 7.62 0.61 7.56
C ILE A 67 8.05 2.06 7.38
N ASN A 68 8.52 2.42 6.18
CA ASN A 68 8.95 3.79 5.90
C ASN A 68 7.79 4.78 6.07
N LEU A 69 6.60 4.41 5.62
CA LEU A 69 5.43 5.27 5.79
C LEU A 69 5.06 5.43 7.27
N ALA A 70 5.05 4.34 8.03
CA ALA A 70 4.72 4.38 9.45
C ALA A 70 5.73 5.24 10.21
N GLU A 71 7.01 5.10 9.94
CA GLU A 71 8.05 5.92 10.56
C GLU A 71 7.88 7.39 10.23
N LYS A 72 7.57 7.70 8.97
CA LYS A 72 7.34 9.07 8.51
C LYS A 72 6.14 9.70 9.21
N LEU A 73 5.05 8.93 9.37
CA LEU A 73 3.85 9.43 10.04
C LEU A 73 4.09 9.63 11.54
N ASN A 74 4.81 8.71 12.18
CA ASN A 74 5.15 8.86 13.59
C ASN A 74 5.99 10.13 13.82
N ALA A 75 6.92 10.41 12.91
CA ALA A 75 7.73 11.64 13.00
C ALA A 75 6.88 12.88 12.73
N LEU A 76 6.01 12.85 11.72
CA LEU A 76 5.17 13.98 11.33
C LEU A 76 4.19 14.37 12.44
N PHE A 77 3.53 13.39 13.06
CA PHE A 77 2.52 13.62 14.09
C PHE A 77 3.10 13.53 15.52
N LYS A 78 4.41 13.31 15.63
CA LYS A 78 5.11 13.23 16.93
C LYS A 78 4.46 12.22 17.88
N THR A 79 4.26 11.01 17.37
CA THR A 79 3.59 9.93 18.08
C THR A 79 4.30 8.61 17.82
N ASN A 80 3.94 7.55 18.54
CA ASN A 80 4.37 6.19 18.30
C ASN A 80 3.19 5.26 17.98
N ASP A 81 2.05 5.84 17.62
CA ASP A 81 0.80 5.10 17.48
C ASP A 81 0.61 4.47 16.09
N PHE A 82 1.45 4.83 15.11
CA PHE A 82 1.41 4.21 13.80
C PHE A 82 2.25 2.95 13.80
N SER A 83 1.68 1.86 13.29
CA SER A 83 2.34 0.57 13.23
C SER A 83 2.04 -0.12 11.90
N VAL A 84 2.82 -1.17 11.58
CA VAL A 84 2.61 -1.96 10.37
C VAL A 84 2.01 -3.30 10.76
N HIS A 85 0.88 -3.63 10.18
CA HIS A 85 0.23 -4.92 10.38
C HIS A 85 0.40 -5.79 9.15
N VAL A 86 0.65 -7.06 9.37
CA VAL A 86 0.84 -8.06 8.31
C VAL A 86 -0.47 -8.80 8.10
N LEU A 87 -1.00 -8.71 6.89
CA LEU A 87 -2.27 -9.33 6.54
C LEU A 87 -2.02 -10.44 5.52
N THR A 88 -2.12 -11.68 5.96
CA THR A 88 -1.86 -12.86 5.11
C THR A 88 -3.13 -13.47 4.54
N ALA A 89 -4.28 -13.14 5.13
CA ALA A 89 -5.58 -13.60 4.69
C ALA A 89 -6.62 -12.55 4.99
N GLY A 90 -7.73 -12.63 4.32
CA GLY A 90 -8.81 -11.68 4.52
C GLY A 90 -10.16 -12.33 4.31
N LYS A 91 -11.18 -11.65 4.76
CA LYS A 91 -12.55 -12.07 4.52
C LYS A 91 -13.00 -11.55 3.15
N LYS A 92 -13.56 -12.45 2.33
CA LYS A 92 -14.09 -12.05 1.03
C LYS A 92 -15.27 -11.11 1.24
N SER A 93 -15.27 -9.99 0.50
CA SER A 93 -16.40 -9.06 0.58
C SER A 93 -17.66 -9.69 -0.04
N VAL A 94 -18.82 -9.17 0.35
CA VAL A 94 -20.09 -9.69 -0.13
C VAL A 94 -20.27 -9.43 -1.63
N SER A 95 -19.77 -8.32 -2.14
CA SER A 95 -20.04 -7.89 -3.51
C SER A 95 -18.94 -8.29 -4.50
N TYR A 96 -17.85 -8.82 -4.03
CA TYR A 96 -16.74 -9.19 -4.91
C TYR A 96 -15.88 -10.26 -4.22
#